data_45d732ae4c63782ca8b9827ab19d1b21
#
_entry.id   45d732ae4c63782ca8b9827ab19d1b21
#
_cell.length_a   1.000
_cell.length_b   1.000
_cell.length_c   1.000
_cell.angle_alpha   90.00
_cell.angle_beta   90.00
_cell.angle_gamma   90.00
#
_symmetry.space_group_name_H-M   'P 1'
#
loop_
_entity.id
_entity.type
_entity.pdbx_description
1 polymer ?
#
loop_
_entity_poly.entity_id
_entity_poly.type
_entity_poly.pdbx_seq_one_letter_code
_entity_poly.pdbx_strand_id
1 'polypeptide(L)'
;MFIKNNRNISVEKAMLSIEDIPILNEATILKEAIDEMCKYKLGIVCIIGKDFKLKGIITDGDLRRKLLYSQKPLSALMVEDSINMSIKRPKTISPKIKLLNAIKIMEKARIWDLPVINKNRKLLGMLHLHNTIKYLK
;
A
#
# COMPACT_ATOMS: atom_id res chain seq x y z
N MET A 1 -22.12 19.07 -10.90
CA MET A 1 -21.40 19.76 -11.96
C MET A 1 -20.12 19.05 -12.37
N PHE A 2 -19.22 18.80 -11.45
CA PHE A 2 -17.95 18.13 -11.73
C PHE A 2 -18.01 16.61 -11.73
N ILE A 3 -19.10 16.03 -11.27
CA ILE A 3 -19.31 14.60 -11.12
C ILE A 3 -19.25 13.84 -12.45
N LYS A 4 -19.69 14.49 -13.53
CA LYS A 4 -19.74 13.84 -14.85
C LYS A 4 -18.36 13.56 -15.44
N ASN A 5 -17.38 14.40 -15.14
CA ASN A 5 -16.02 14.25 -15.69
C ASN A 5 -15.16 13.26 -14.90
N ASN A 6 -15.55 12.93 -13.67
CA ASN A 6 -14.76 12.07 -12.80
C ASN A 6 -15.10 10.57 -12.96
N ARG A 7 -16.20 10.25 -13.66
CA ARG A 7 -16.61 8.86 -13.84
C ARG A 7 -15.63 8.01 -14.66
N ASN A 8 -14.87 8.67 -15.52
CA ASN A 8 -13.92 8.00 -16.40
C ASN A 8 -12.46 8.19 -15.98
N ILE A 9 -12.23 8.75 -14.80
CA ILE A 9 -10.87 8.95 -14.32
C ILE A 9 -10.19 7.59 -14.06
N SER A 10 -8.94 7.50 -14.45
CA SER A 10 -8.14 6.29 -14.23
C SER A 10 -7.48 6.30 -12.86
N VAL A 11 -7.09 5.12 -12.39
CA VAL A 11 -6.36 4.96 -11.14
C VAL A 11 -5.08 5.79 -11.13
N GLU A 12 -4.33 5.84 -12.23
CA GLU A 12 -3.07 6.59 -12.29
C GLU A 12 -3.23 8.10 -12.05
N LYS A 13 -4.39 8.65 -12.31
CA LYS A 13 -4.68 10.07 -12.06
C LYS A 13 -5.07 10.35 -10.61
N ALA A 14 -5.62 9.35 -9.93
CA ALA A 14 -6.12 9.50 -8.56
C ALA A 14 -5.16 8.96 -7.51
N MET A 15 -4.17 8.16 -7.89
CA MET A 15 -3.24 7.53 -6.95
C MET A 15 -2.27 8.54 -6.36
N LEU A 16 -1.74 8.18 -5.19
CA LEU A 16 -0.58 8.84 -4.62
C LEU A 16 0.66 8.40 -5.40
N SER A 17 1.58 9.34 -5.65
CA SER A 17 2.83 9.03 -6.33
C SER A 17 3.79 8.31 -5.38
N ILE A 18 4.84 7.71 -5.93
CA ILE A 18 5.85 7.01 -5.14
C ILE A 18 6.58 7.92 -4.15
N GLU A 19 6.58 9.23 -4.38
CA GLU A 19 7.20 10.19 -3.44
C GLU A 19 6.33 10.45 -2.20
N ASP A 20 5.05 10.11 -2.26
CA ASP A 20 4.07 10.41 -1.21
C ASP A 20 3.69 9.19 -0.39
N ILE A 21 4.36 8.07 -0.56
CA ILE A 21 4.05 6.82 0.12
C ILE A 21 5.29 6.19 0.75
N PRO A 22 5.12 5.41 1.84
CA PRO A 22 6.25 4.73 2.46
C PRO A 22 6.72 3.56 1.59
N ILE A 23 7.98 3.60 1.20
CA ILE A 23 8.61 2.56 0.39
C ILE A 23 9.93 2.20 1.04
N LEU A 24 10.16 0.91 1.24
CA LEU A 24 11.38 0.38 1.83
C LEU A 24 11.94 -0.73 0.95
N ASN A 25 13.24 -0.97 1.06
CA ASN A 25 13.89 -2.11 0.41
C ASN A 25 13.81 -3.36 1.30
N GLU A 26 14.21 -4.50 0.75
CA GLU A 26 14.14 -5.79 1.43
C GLU A 26 15.06 -5.92 2.66
N ALA A 27 16.07 -5.06 2.76
CA ALA A 27 17.04 -5.11 3.85
C ALA A 27 16.63 -4.32 5.09
N THR A 28 15.43 -3.76 5.10
CA THR A 28 14.95 -2.96 6.23
C THR A 28 14.36 -3.82 7.34
N ILE A 29 14.44 -3.31 8.57
CA ILE A 29 13.82 -3.97 9.74
C ILE A 29 12.43 -3.39 10.00
N LEU A 30 11.65 -4.10 10.81
CA LEU A 30 10.26 -3.71 11.11
C LEU A 30 10.15 -2.32 11.72
N LYS A 31 11.09 -1.93 12.59
CA LYS A 31 11.08 -0.58 13.19
C LYS A 31 11.11 0.50 12.11
N GLU A 32 11.95 0.33 11.09
CA GLU A 32 12.03 1.28 9.97
C GLU A 32 10.72 1.35 9.20
N ALA A 33 10.05 0.21 9.02
CA ALA A 33 8.75 0.17 8.36
C ALA A 33 7.71 0.99 9.13
N ILE A 34 7.65 0.81 10.44
CA ILE A 34 6.71 1.53 11.30
C ILE A 34 7.02 3.03 11.30
N ASP A 35 8.30 3.41 11.38
CA ASP A 35 8.72 4.81 11.33
C ASP A 35 8.25 5.47 10.03
N GLU A 36 8.39 4.79 8.89
CA GLU A 36 7.95 5.32 7.60
C GLU A 36 6.41 5.43 7.53
N MET A 37 5.68 4.46 8.06
CA MET A 37 4.23 4.54 8.13
C MET A 37 3.77 5.76 8.95
N CYS A 38 4.44 6.03 10.05
CA CYS A 38 4.16 7.21 10.88
C CYS A 38 4.48 8.50 10.15
N LYS A 39 5.61 8.54 9.43
CA LYS A 39 6.05 9.73 8.70
C LYS A 39 5.05 10.11 7.60
N TYR A 40 4.57 9.15 6.84
CA TYR A 40 3.62 9.39 5.75
C TYR A 40 2.16 9.36 6.20
N LYS A 41 1.90 8.97 7.45
CA LYS A 41 0.54 8.85 8.01
C LYS A 41 -0.33 7.91 7.19
N LEU A 42 0.26 6.83 6.72
CA LEU A 42 -0.44 5.76 6.00
C LEU A 42 -0.35 4.46 6.77
N GLY A 43 -1.42 3.70 6.75
CA GLY A 43 -1.49 2.39 7.40
C GLY A 43 -0.91 1.25 6.56
N ILE A 44 0.00 1.56 5.65
CA ILE A 44 0.63 0.58 4.76
C ILE A 44 2.05 1.03 4.41
N VAL A 45 2.94 0.07 4.21
CA VAL A 45 4.26 0.31 3.64
C VAL A 45 4.53 -0.71 2.55
N CYS A 46 5.14 -0.27 1.46
CA CYS A 46 5.52 -1.14 0.35
C CYS A 46 6.99 -1.50 0.45
N ILE A 47 7.30 -2.78 0.21
CA ILE A 47 8.68 -3.26 0.18
C ILE A 47 9.01 -3.59 -1.27
N ILE A 48 10.06 -2.98 -1.77
CA ILE A 48 10.51 -3.16 -3.15
C ILE A 48 11.85 -3.90 -3.20
N GLY A 49 12.04 -4.61 -4.28
CA GLY A 49 13.32 -5.26 -4.58
C GLY A 49 13.96 -4.65 -5.81
N LYS A 50 14.72 -5.46 -6.51
CA LYS A 50 15.41 -5.08 -7.74
C LYS A 50 14.42 -4.53 -8.77
N ASP A 51 14.87 -3.50 -9.50
CA ASP A 51 14.09 -2.83 -10.56
C ASP A 51 12.77 -2.23 -10.05
N PHE A 52 12.74 -1.85 -8.77
CA PHE A 52 11.57 -1.24 -8.13
C PHE A 52 10.34 -2.16 -8.13
N LYS A 53 10.56 -3.46 -8.17
CA LYS A 53 9.46 -4.43 -8.15
C LYS A 53 8.87 -4.56 -6.76
N LEU A 54 7.56 -4.60 -6.68
CA LEU A 54 6.86 -4.81 -5.41
C LEU A 54 7.10 -6.24 -4.91
N LYS A 55 7.69 -6.36 -3.74
CA LYS A 55 8.00 -7.65 -3.09
C LYS A 55 7.04 -7.99 -1.97
N GLY A 56 6.45 -7.00 -1.36
CA GLY A 56 5.49 -7.23 -0.29
C GLY A 56 4.94 -5.93 0.25
N ILE A 57 3.94 -6.07 1.11
CA ILE A 57 3.38 -4.95 1.86
C ILE A 57 3.22 -5.33 3.32
N ILE A 58 3.24 -4.34 4.19
CA ILE A 58 2.85 -4.49 5.60
C ILE A 58 1.78 -3.46 5.87
N THR A 59 0.66 -3.90 6.46
CA THR A 59 -0.43 -3.01 6.85
C THR A 59 -0.53 -2.92 8.38
N ASP A 60 -1.27 -1.93 8.87
CA ASP A 60 -1.59 -1.80 10.29
C ASP A 60 -2.23 -3.08 10.83
N GLY A 61 -3.11 -3.69 10.05
CA GLY A 61 -3.75 -4.94 10.43
C GLY A 61 -2.76 -6.08 10.60
N ASP A 62 -1.77 -6.15 9.71
CA ASP A 62 -0.71 -7.17 9.80
C ASP A 62 0.11 -6.99 11.06
N LEU A 63 0.48 -5.74 11.38
CA LEU A 63 1.22 -5.42 12.60
C LEU A 63 0.44 -5.80 13.85
N ARG A 64 -0.84 -5.44 13.89
CA ARG A 64 -1.71 -5.76 15.02
C ARG A 64 -1.80 -7.26 15.23
N ARG A 65 -2.00 -8.04 14.16
CA ARG A 65 -2.07 -9.50 14.25
C ARG A 65 -0.74 -10.10 14.70
N LYS A 66 0.37 -9.57 14.17
CA LYS A 66 1.70 -10.06 14.58
C LYS A 66 1.96 -9.81 16.05
N LEU A 67 1.63 -8.62 16.56
CA LEU A 67 1.78 -8.28 17.96
C LEU A 67 0.90 -9.18 18.85
N LEU A 68 -0.32 -9.46 18.39
CA LEU A 68 -1.27 -10.26 19.17
C LEU A 68 -0.87 -11.73 19.26
N TYR A 69 -0.38 -12.30 18.16
CA TYR A 69 -0.13 -13.74 18.06
C TYR A 69 1.34 -14.14 18.22
N SER A 70 2.26 -13.19 18.20
CA SER A 70 3.67 -13.50 18.42
C SER A 70 3.95 -13.69 19.92
N GLN A 71 4.81 -14.67 20.23
CA GLN A 71 5.29 -14.87 21.57
C GLN A 71 6.62 -14.14 21.83
N LYS A 72 7.15 -13.47 20.82
CA LYS A 72 8.38 -12.71 20.94
C LYS A 72 8.14 -11.37 21.63
N PRO A 73 9.12 -10.88 22.45
CA PRO A 73 9.04 -9.53 22.97
C PRO A 73 9.04 -8.49 21.85
N LEU A 74 8.43 -7.34 22.11
CA LEU A 74 8.33 -6.26 21.12
C LEU A 74 9.68 -5.86 20.56
N SER A 75 10.70 -5.77 21.42
CA SER A 75 12.06 -5.41 20.99
C SER A 75 12.63 -6.38 19.96
N ALA A 76 12.34 -7.68 20.11
CA ALA A 76 12.78 -8.69 19.16
C ALA A 76 12.02 -8.59 17.82
N LEU A 77 10.74 -8.23 17.87
CA LEU A 77 9.95 -8.02 16.65
C LEU A 77 10.45 -6.80 15.86
N MET A 78 10.82 -5.74 16.55
CA MET A 78 11.26 -4.49 15.90
C MET A 78 12.51 -4.66 15.05
N VAL A 79 13.35 -5.63 15.33
CA VAL A 79 14.59 -5.89 14.58
C VAL A 79 14.47 -7.02 13.56
N GLU A 80 13.29 -7.62 13.42
CA GLU A 80 13.07 -8.61 12.35
C GLU A 80 13.04 -7.93 10.98
N ASP A 81 13.47 -8.66 9.96
CA ASP A 81 13.41 -8.17 8.58
C ASP A 81 11.95 -7.92 8.18
N SER A 82 11.67 -6.74 7.69
CA SER A 82 10.33 -6.34 7.27
C SER A 82 9.75 -7.29 6.23
N ILE A 83 10.57 -7.74 5.29
CA ILE A 83 10.10 -8.63 4.22
C ILE A 83 9.53 -9.95 4.76
N ASN A 84 10.10 -10.47 5.86
CA ASN A 84 9.62 -11.71 6.46
C ASN A 84 8.23 -11.59 7.07
N MET A 85 7.82 -10.39 7.42
CA MET A 85 6.52 -10.09 7.99
C MET A 85 5.50 -9.61 6.94
N SER A 86 5.95 -9.41 5.73
CA SER A 86 5.12 -8.82 4.68
C SER A 86 4.20 -9.85 4.02
N ILE A 87 3.10 -9.34 3.49
CA ILE A 87 2.28 -10.10 2.54
C ILE A 87 2.99 -10.01 1.19
N LYS A 88 3.44 -11.16 0.66
CA LYS A 88 4.28 -11.21 -0.54
C LYS A 88 3.49 -11.18 -1.85
N ARG A 89 2.20 -11.49 -1.80
CA ARG A 89 1.31 -11.40 -2.96
C ARG A 89 0.07 -10.60 -2.58
N PRO A 90 0.22 -9.30 -2.33
CA PRO A 90 -0.92 -8.46 -1.98
C PRO A 90 -1.84 -8.27 -3.17
N LYS A 91 -3.06 -7.83 -2.90
CA LYS A 91 -3.91 -7.29 -3.95
C LYS A 91 -3.25 -6.05 -4.51
N THR A 92 -3.21 -5.97 -5.84
CA THR A 92 -2.65 -4.83 -6.57
C THR A 92 -3.60 -4.45 -7.69
N ILE A 93 -3.34 -3.32 -8.32
CA ILE A 93 -4.19 -2.84 -9.40
C ILE A 93 -3.35 -2.20 -10.51
N SER A 94 -3.87 -2.28 -11.74
CA SER A 94 -3.26 -1.63 -12.89
C SER A 94 -3.57 -0.12 -12.89
N PRO A 95 -2.64 0.73 -13.35
CA PRO A 95 -2.88 2.17 -13.43
C PRO A 95 -3.98 2.55 -14.43
N LYS A 96 -4.28 1.68 -15.36
CA LYS A 96 -5.25 1.94 -16.44
C LYS A 96 -6.71 1.68 -16.07
N ILE A 97 -6.95 1.02 -14.95
CA ILE A 97 -8.31 0.71 -14.49
C ILE A 97 -9.03 2.00 -14.08
N LYS A 98 -10.34 2.04 -14.33
CA LYS A 98 -11.16 3.16 -13.90
C LYS A 98 -11.25 3.22 -12.38
N LEU A 99 -11.16 4.42 -11.84
CA LEU A 99 -11.20 4.64 -10.39
C LEU A 99 -12.42 3.99 -9.73
N LEU A 100 -13.60 4.10 -10.31
CA LEU A 100 -14.80 3.50 -9.73
C LEU A 100 -14.71 1.99 -9.62
N ASN A 101 -14.09 1.33 -10.59
CA ASN A 101 -13.87 -0.12 -10.53
C ASN A 101 -12.87 -0.49 -9.42
N ALA A 102 -11.83 0.31 -9.27
CA ALA A 102 -10.85 0.12 -8.19
C ALA A 102 -11.51 0.26 -6.82
N ILE A 103 -12.35 1.26 -6.64
CA ILE A 103 -13.08 1.49 -5.39
C ILE A 103 -13.98 0.31 -5.06
N LYS A 104 -14.64 -0.27 -6.05
CA LYS A 104 -15.46 -1.48 -5.84
C LYS A 104 -14.61 -2.66 -5.35
N ILE A 105 -13.40 -2.80 -5.90
CA ILE A 105 -12.45 -3.84 -5.44
C ILE A 105 -12.07 -3.60 -3.98
N MET A 106 -11.75 -2.36 -3.62
CA MET A 106 -11.38 -2.00 -2.25
C MET A 106 -12.53 -2.25 -1.28
N GLU A 107 -13.74 -1.87 -1.66
CA GLU A 107 -14.94 -2.09 -0.85
C GLU A 107 -15.19 -3.57 -0.62
N LYS A 108 -15.17 -4.37 -1.67
CA LYS A 108 -15.39 -5.81 -1.59
C LYS A 108 -14.33 -6.51 -0.74
N ALA A 109 -13.08 -6.12 -0.88
CA ALA A 109 -11.96 -6.69 -0.14
C ALA A 109 -11.77 -6.08 1.25
N ARG A 110 -12.52 -5.02 1.57
CA ARG A 110 -12.41 -4.27 2.83
C ARG A 110 -10.99 -3.78 3.10
N ILE A 111 -10.37 -3.22 2.08
CA ILE A 111 -9.03 -2.65 2.17
C ILE A 111 -9.06 -1.15 1.84
N TRP A 112 -8.15 -0.42 2.46
CA TRP A 112 -8.06 1.04 2.35
C TRP A 112 -7.02 1.49 1.34
N ASP A 113 -6.13 0.58 0.95
CA ASP A 113 -4.99 0.86 0.10
C ASP A 113 -4.78 -0.25 -0.92
N LEU A 114 -4.49 0.16 -2.17
CA LEU A 114 -4.13 -0.75 -3.24
C LEU A 114 -2.84 -0.28 -3.89
N PRO A 115 -1.76 -1.06 -3.80
CA PRO A 115 -0.56 -0.76 -4.58
C PRO A 115 -0.87 -0.81 -6.07
N VAL A 116 -0.37 0.18 -6.79
CA VAL A 116 -0.53 0.29 -8.24
C VAL A 116 0.77 -0.17 -8.90
N ILE A 117 0.68 -1.19 -9.74
CA ILE A 117 1.85 -1.78 -10.40
C ILE A 117 1.63 -1.89 -11.90
N ASN A 118 2.72 -1.91 -12.66
CA ASN A 118 2.68 -2.18 -14.09
C ASN A 118 2.76 -3.69 -14.36
N LYS A 119 2.82 -4.08 -15.63
CA LYS A 119 2.88 -5.48 -16.06
C LYS A 119 4.12 -6.22 -15.52
N ASN A 120 5.19 -5.50 -15.25
CA ASN A 120 6.43 -6.07 -14.73
C ASN A 120 6.49 -6.04 -13.19
N ARG A 121 5.37 -5.75 -12.53
CA ARG A 121 5.24 -5.61 -11.08
C ARG A 121 6.01 -4.43 -10.49
N LYS A 122 6.44 -3.49 -11.33
CA LYS A 122 7.07 -2.27 -10.84
C LYS A 122 6.04 -1.42 -10.11
N LEU A 123 6.38 -0.96 -8.91
CA LEU A 123 5.51 -0.10 -8.12
C LEU A 123 5.44 1.29 -8.76
N LEU A 124 4.24 1.75 -9.02
CA LEU A 124 3.97 3.06 -9.65
C LEU A 124 3.37 4.07 -8.68
N GLY A 125 2.66 3.59 -7.68
CA GLY A 125 2.00 4.44 -6.71
C GLY A 125 1.08 3.63 -5.80
N MET A 126 0.21 4.34 -5.10
CA MET A 126 -0.73 3.75 -4.15
C MET A 126 -2.09 4.40 -4.30
N LEU A 127 -3.12 3.60 -4.49
CA LEU A 127 -4.48 4.10 -4.41
C LEU A 127 -4.93 4.05 -2.96
N HIS A 128 -5.04 5.20 -2.33
CA HIS A 128 -5.49 5.34 -0.94
C HIS A 128 -6.95 5.81 -0.93
N LEU A 129 -7.84 5.06 -0.31
CA LEU A 129 -9.28 5.32 -0.38
C LEU A 129 -9.64 6.75 0.02
N HIS A 130 -9.11 7.23 1.14
CA HIS A 130 -9.38 8.58 1.59
C HIS A 130 -9.02 9.64 0.55
N ASN A 131 -7.90 9.44 -0.14
CA ASN A 131 -7.44 10.38 -1.16
C ASN A 131 -8.29 10.35 -2.43
N THR A 132 -9.08 9.31 -2.64
CA THR A 132 -9.95 9.20 -3.83
C THR A 132 -11.24 9.99 -3.71
N ILE A 133 -11.64 10.34 -2.49
CA ILE A 133 -12.94 10.99 -2.21
C ILE A 133 -13.10 12.28 -3.02
N LYS A 134 -12.05 13.06 -3.15
CA LYS A 134 -12.08 14.32 -3.91
C LYS A 134 -12.45 14.13 -5.39
N TYR A 135 -12.20 12.94 -5.94
CA TYR A 135 -12.51 12.62 -7.32
C TYR A 135 -13.93 12.08 -7.52
N LEU A 136 -14.64 11.81 -6.44
CA LEU A 136 -16.00 11.26 -6.46
C LEU A 136 -17.08 12.32 -6.31
N LYS A 137 -16.70 13.52 -5.98
CA LYS A 137 -17.63 14.64 -5.78
C LYS A 137 -18.02 15.33 -7.08
#